data_3c3b08c4b55bd36faff1593a9247bed2
#
_entry.id   3c3b08c4b55bd36faff1593a9247bed2
#
_cell.length_a   1.000
_cell.length_b   1.000
_cell.length_c   1.000
_cell.angle_alpha   90.00
_cell.angle_beta   90.00
_cell.angle_gamma   90.00
#
_symmetry.space_group_name_H-M   'P 1'
#
loop_
_entity.id
_entity.type
_entity.pdbx_description
1 polymer ?
#
loop_
_entity_poly.entity_id
_entity_poly.type
_entity_poly.pdbx_seq_one_letter_code
_entity_poly.pdbx_strand_id
1 'polypeptide(L)'
;VAGPQLDDASMERACSLAGPTTTVVRTCPGLAHRIREAAAVISMGGYNTVCEILAADTPALIVPREVPRLEQTIRARALAGAHLIDTLSQADATPEALSRWLNGAVTTRTDRSRIARGGLAAAAHAAMTLIAPDNDGDLQ
;
A
#
# COMPACT_ATOMS: atom_id res chain seq x y z
N VAL A 1 -7.27 -3.69 -10.06
CA VAL A 1 -7.94 -2.37 -9.99
C VAL A 1 -7.14 -1.36 -10.77
N ALA A 2 -7.77 -0.73 -11.77
CA ALA A 2 -7.09 0.16 -12.72
C ALA A 2 -6.85 1.58 -12.15
N GLY A 3 -7.71 2.05 -11.30
CA GLY A 3 -7.71 3.42 -10.76
C GLY A 3 -8.61 4.36 -11.57
N PRO A 4 -9.12 5.42 -10.93
CA PRO A 4 -10.13 6.30 -11.53
C PRO A 4 -9.59 7.16 -12.68
N GLN A 5 -8.27 7.36 -12.76
CA GLN A 5 -7.63 8.22 -13.75
C GLN A 5 -7.15 7.46 -15.01
N LEU A 6 -7.37 6.14 -15.08
CA LEU A 6 -7.02 5.39 -16.28
C LEU A 6 -7.97 5.79 -17.42
N ASP A 7 -7.42 6.12 -18.60
CA ASP A 7 -8.22 6.45 -19.78
C ASP A 7 -9.01 5.24 -20.30
N ASP A 8 -10.07 5.49 -21.05
CA ASP A 8 -10.99 4.44 -21.50
C ASP A 8 -10.34 3.45 -22.45
N ALA A 9 -9.45 3.90 -23.35
CA ALA A 9 -8.74 3.01 -24.27
C ALA A 9 -7.82 2.04 -23.52
N SER A 10 -7.12 2.52 -22.50
CA SER A 10 -6.29 1.67 -21.61
C SER A 10 -7.14 0.70 -20.78
N MET A 11 -8.33 1.13 -20.35
CA MET A 11 -9.27 0.26 -19.64
C MET A 11 -9.81 -0.85 -20.54
N GLU A 12 -10.23 -0.52 -21.76
CA GLU A 12 -10.68 -1.49 -22.76
C GLU A 12 -9.59 -2.50 -23.09
N ARG A 13 -8.36 -2.02 -23.29
CA ARG A 13 -7.21 -2.88 -23.51
C ARG A 13 -6.96 -3.83 -22.34
N ALA A 14 -7.04 -3.36 -21.10
CA ALA A 14 -6.90 -4.21 -19.92
C ALA A 14 -8.00 -5.27 -19.86
N CYS A 15 -9.25 -4.91 -20.18
CA CYS A 15 -10.37 -5.85 -20.25
C CYS A 15 -10.18 -6.89 -21.37
N SER A 16 -9.67 -6.50 -22.55
CA SER A 16 -9.45 -7.42 -23.67
C SER A 16 -8.34 -8.44 -23.41
N LEU A 17 -7.37 -8.08 -22.55
CA LEU A 17 -6.27 -8.96 -22.14
C LEU A 17 -6.63 -9.83 -20.93
N ALA A 18 -7.74 -9.57 -20.27
CA ALA A 18 -8.17 -10.29 -19.08
C ALA A 18 -8.58 -11.72 -19.44
N GLY A 19 -7.98 -12.70 -18.78
CA GLY A 19 -8.39 -14.10 -18.87
C GLY A 19 -9.68 -14.39 -18.07
N PRO A 20 -10.24 -15.59 -18.18
CA PRO A 20 -11.54 -15.96 -17.60
C PRO A 20 -11.56 -15.85 -16.06
N THR A 21 -10.42 -15.88 -15.40
CA THR A 21 -10.28 -15.76 -13.94
C THR A 21 -9.87 -14.34 -13.50
N THR A 22 -9.79 -13.39 -14.44
CA THR A 22 -9.34 -12.03 -14.18
C THR A 22 -10.52 -11.06 -14.20
N THR A 23 -10.68 -10.32 -13.12
CA THR A 23 -11.67 -9.23 -13.03
C THR A 23 -10.96 -7.88 -13.13
N VAL A 24 -11.32 -7.08 -14.14
CA VAL A 24 -10.81 -5.72 -14.31
C VAL A 24 -11.86 -4.73 -13.82
N VAL A 25 -11.51 -3.87 -12.88
CA VAL A 25 -12.40 -2.84 -12.33
C VAL A 25 -11.68 -1.50 -12.25
N ARG A 26 -12.40 -0.41 -12.51
CA ARG A 26 -11.85 0.94 -12.42
C ARG A 26 -11.65 1.36 -10.96
N THR A 27 -12.62 1.06 -10.12
CA THR A 27 -12.60 1.35 -8.68
C THR A 27 -13.00 0.11 -7.89
N CYS A 28 -12.57 0.05 -6.65
CA CYS A 28 -12.87 -1.08 -5.76
C CYS A 28 -13.25 -0.55 -4.37
N PRO A 29 -14.55 -0.38 -4.08
CA PRO A 29 -14.98 -0.07 -2.73
C PRO A 29 -14.51 -1.14 -1.75
N GLY A 30 -14.05 -0.72 -0.57
CA GLY A 30 -13.54 -1.65 0.44
C GLY A 30 -12.17 -2.28 0.08
N LEU A 31 -11.33 -1.57 -0.67
CA LEU A 31 -10.01 -2.07 -1.09
C LEU A 31 -9.17 -2.59 0.08
N ALA A 32 -9.18 -1.90 1.21
CA ALA A 32 -8.47 -2.34 2.42
C ALA A 32 -8.91 -3.74 2.91
N HIS A 33 -10.20 -4.06 2.80
CA HIS A 33 -10.70 -5.41 3.13
C HIS A 33 -10.19 -6.45 2.13
N ARG A 34 -10.27 -6.14 0.84
CA ARG A 34 -9.77 -7.05 -0.21
C ARG A 34 -8.26 -7.28 -0.12
N ILE A 35 -7.48 -6.26 0.26
CA ILE A 35 -6.05 -6.42 0.51
C ILE A 35 -5.80 -7.43 1.62
N ARG A 36 -6.55 -7.37 2.72
CA ARG A 36 -6.40 -8.32 3.84
C ARG A 36 -6.74 -9.76 3.48
N GLU A 37 -7.71 -9.96 2.58
CA GLU A 37 -8.15 -11.29 2.13
C GLU A 37 -7.32 -11.85 0.97
N ALA A 38 -6.58 -10.99 0.27
CA ALA A 38 -5.76 -11.40 -0.86
C ALA A 38 -4.60 -12.30 -0.41
N ALA A 39 -4.23 -13.27 -1.26
CA ALA A 39 -3.03 -14.06 -1.07
C ALA A 39 -1.75 -13.21 -1.26
N ALA A 40 -1.78 -12.25 -2.18
CA ALA A 40 -0.71 -11.30 -2.44
C ALA A 40 -1.25 -10.06 -3.14
N VAL A 41 -0.52 -8.95 -3.09
CA VAL A 41 -0.88 -7.67 -3.71
C VAL A 41 0.26 -7.13 -4.55
N ILE A 42 -0.01 -6.71 -5.77
CA ILE A 42 0.91 -5.93 -6.60
C ILE A 42 0.30 -4.54 -6.80
N SER A 43 1.08 -3.49 -6.56
CA SER A 43 0.59 -2.10 -6.62
C SER A 43 1.66 -1.15 -7.14
N MET A 44 1.23 -0.01 -7.70
CA MET A 44 2.14 1.10 -8.02
C MET A 44 2.59 1.91 -6.80
N GLY A 45 2.07 1.64 -5.61
CA GLY A 45 2.49 2.29 -4.39
C GLY A 45 1.94 3.72 -4.19
N GLY A 46 0.72 3.99 -4.65
CA GLY A 46 0.01 5.21 -4.26
C GLY A 46 -0.11 5.30 -2.73
N TYR A 47 -0.08 6.52 -2.18
CA TYR A 47 0.00 6.74 -0.74
C TYR A 47 -1.08 5.97 0.05
N ASN A 48 -2.35 6.13 -0.33
CA ASN A 48 -3.45 5.46 0.37
C ASN A 48 -3.34 3.94 0.30
N THR A 49 -3.03 3.38 -0.88
CA THR A 49 -2.87 1.94 -1.05
C THR A 49 -1.70 1.41 -0.24
N VAL A 50 -0.59 2.15 -0.13
CA VAL A 50 0.53 1.78 0.74
C VAL A 50 0.10 1.74 2.21
N CYS A 51 -0.67 2.73 2.68
CA CYS A 51 -1.20 2.73 4.05
C CYS A 51 -2.10 1.50 4.31
N GLU A 52 -2.96 1.14 3.36
CA GLU A 52 -3.82 -0.03 3.44
C GLU A 52 -3.03 -1.35 3.45
N ILE A 53 -1.97 -1.44 2.62
CA ILE A 53 -1.05 -2.58 2.60
C ILE A 53 -0.32 -2.71 3.94
N LEU A 54 0.19 -1.61 4.49
CA LEU A 54 0.91 -1.61 5.77
C LEU A 54 0.00 -1.94 6.96
N ALA A 55 -1.31 -1.76 6.82
CA ALA A 55 -2.31 -2.16 7.81
C ALA A 55 -2.71 -3.65 7.73
N ALA A 56 -2.19 -4.40 6.77
CA ALA A 56 -2.42 -5.82 6.57
C ALA A 56 -1.10 -6.61 6.65
N ASP A 57 -1.18 -7.94 6.75
CA ASP A 57 0.00 -8.84 6.72
C ASP A 57 0.15 -9.54 5.36
N THR A 58 -0.63 -9.10 4.38
CA THR A 58 -0.62 -9.61 3.02
C THR A 58 0.70 -9.26 2.33
N PRO A 59 1.41 -10.21 1.72
CA PRO A 59 2.61 -9.94 0.94
C PRO A 59 2.33 -8.93 -0.16
N ALA A 60 3.23 -7.97 -0.33
CA ALA A 60 3.02 -6.89 -1.28
C ALA A 60 4.28 -6.58 -2.09
N LEU A 61 4.11 -6.49 -3.40
CA LEU A 61 5.10 -5.99 -4.34
C LEU A 61 4.69 -4.59 -4.80
N ILE A 62 5.58 -3.64 -4.63
CA ILE A 62 5.41 -2.29 -5.17
C ILE A 62 6.26 -2.14 -6.43
N VAL A 63 5.60 -1.80 -7.53
CA VAL A 63 6.23 -1.39 -8.79
C VAL A 63 5.95 0.11 -8.95
N PRO A 64 6.82 0.98 -8.40
CA PRO A 64 6.54 2.41 -8.33
C PRO A 64 6.57 3.05 -9.70
N ARG A 65 5.74 4.08 -9.90
CA ARG A 65 5.86 4.95 -11.06
C ARG A 65 7.09 5.83 -10.90
N GLU A 66 7.99 5.80 -11.88
CA GLU A 66 9.26 6.52 -11.83
C GLU A 66 9.17 7.96 -12.36
N VAL A 67 8.23 8.20 -13.27
CA VAL A 67 8.01 9.52 -13.90
C VAL A 67 6.56 9.94 -13.71
N PRO A 68 6.24 11.18 -13.39
CA PRO A 68 7.12 12.36 -13.21
C PRO A 68 7.63 12.56 -11.76
N ARG A 69 7.29 11.69 -10.81
CA ARG A 69 7.58 11.90 -9.39
C ARG A 69 8.35 10.70 -8.79
N LEU A 70 9.56 10.96 -8.28
CA LEU A 70 10.38 9.97 -7.59
C LEU A 70 9.87 9.58 -6.19
N GLU A 71 8.85 10.25 -5.67
CA GLU A 71 8.34 10.03 -4.32
C GLU A 71 7.91 8.57 -4.07
N GLN A 72 7.23 7.96 -5.05
CA GLN A 72 6.80 6.56 -4.93
C GLN A 72 8.00 5.61 -4.88
N THR A 73 9.02 5.88 -5.70
CA THR A 73 10.26 5.08 -5.74
C THR A 73 11.04 5.20 -4.43
N ILE A 74 11.18 6.40 -3.88
CA ILE A 74 11.87 6.64 -2.60
C ILE A 74 11.14 5.90 -1.48
N ARG A 75 9.81 6.03 -1.42
CA ARG A 75 8.98 5.34 -0.43
C ARG A 75 9.09 3.82 -0.56
N ALA A 76 8.97 3.28 -1.77
CA ALA A 76 9.06 1.84 -2.01
C ALA A 76 10.42 1.29 -1.56
N ARG A 77 11.51 1.96 -1.89
CA ARG A 77 12.86 1.56 -1.46
C ARG A 77 13.03 1.59 0.05
N ALA A 78 12.54 2.63 0.72
CA ALA A 78 12.59 2.73 2.18
C ALA A 78 11.81 1.60 2.87
N LEU A 79 10.61 1.30 2.39
CA LEU A 79 9.78 0.22 2.91
C LEU A 79 10.37 -1.17 2.63
N ALA A 80 10.98 -1.37 1.46
CA ALA A 80 11.65 -2.62 1.11
C ALA A 80 12.92 -2.81 1.96
N GLY A 81 13.71 -1.75 2.20
CA GLY A 81 14.85 -1.80 3.12
C GLY A 81 14.47 -2.14 4.55
N ALA A 82 13.25 -1.83 4.96
CA ALA A 82 12.67 -2.23 6.25
C ALA A 82 11.99 -3.63 6.23
N HIS A 83 12.07 -4.36 5.12
CA HIS A 83 11.42 -5.68 4.90
C HIS A 83 9.90 -5.67 5.07
N LEU A 84 9.25 -4.54 4.82
CA LEU A 84 7.80 -4.39 4.93
C LEU A 84 7.06 -4.72 3.63
N ILE A 85 7.74 -4.63 2.50
CA ILE A 85 7.26 -4.95 1.16
C ILE A 85 8.42 -5.44 0.30
N ASP A 86 8.11 -5.98 -0.88
CA ASP A 86 9.06 -6.14 -1.96
C ASP A 86 8.90 -5.02 -2.99
N THR A 87 9.96 -4.75 -3.78
CA THR A 87 9.90 -3.74 -4.85
C THR A 87 10.66 -4.17 -6.09
N LEU A 88 10.11 -3.83 -7.26
CA LEU A 88 10.76 -3.94 -8.55
C LEU A 88 10.70 -2.59 -9.27
N SER A 89 11.67 -2.30 -10.12
CA SER A 89 11.54 -1.18 -11.06
C SER A 89 10.50 -1.50 -12.15
N GLN A 90 10.00 -0.49 -12.86
CA GLN A 90 9.11 -0.74 -13.99
C GLN A 90 9.79 -1.56 -15.09
N ALA A 91 11.10 -1.37 -15.29
CA ALA A 91 11.88 -2.12 -16.27
C ALA A 91 12.02 -3.61 -15.91
N ASP A 92 12.11 -3.93 -14.61
CA ASP A 92 12.29 -5.30 -14.10
C ASP A 92 10.94 -6.02 -13.89
N ALA A 93 9.81 -5.32 -13.94
CA ALA A 93 8.48 -5.88 -13.71
C ALA A 93 7.96 -6.64 -14.94
N THR A 94 8.73 -7.62 -15.43
CA THR A 94 8.32 -8.49 -16.54
C THR A 94 7.28 -9.51 -16.08
N PRO A 95 6.47 -10.10 -16.99
CA PRO A 95 5.51 -11.13 -16.65
C PRO A 95 6.14 -12.30 -15.88
N GLU A 96 7.37 -12.70 -16.24
CA GLU A 96 8.11 -13.79 -15.62
C GLU A 96 8.55 -13.41 -14.19
N ALA A 97 9.01 -12.17 -13.99
CA ALA A 97 9.42 -11.67 -12.68
C ALA A 97 8.20 -11.57 -11.75
N LEU A 98 7.07 -11.05 -12.23
CA LEU A 98 5.83 -10.96 -11.48
C LEU A 98 5.28 -12.35 -11.13
N SER A 99 5.27 -13.29 -12.07
CA SER A 99 4.84 -14.68 -11.83
C SER A 99 5.72 -15.39 -10.81
N ARG A 100 7.03 -15.22 -10.90
CA ARG A 100 7.98 -15.79 -9.95
C ARG A 100 7.74 -15.25 -8.54
N TRP A 101 7.57 -13.93 -8.43
CA TRP A 101 7.28 -13.31 -7.14
C TRP A 101 5.95 -13.80 -6.56
N LEU A 102 4.87 -13.84 -7.35
CA LEU A 102 3.56 -14.33 -6.93
C LEU A 102 3.64 -15.77 -6.39
N ASN A 103 4.31 -16.67 -7.09
CA ASN A 103 4.44 -18.07 -6.68
C ASN A 103 5.11 -18.23 -5.29
N GLY A 104 6.06 -17.34 -4.96
CA GLY A 104 6.67 -17.31 -3.63
C GLY A 104 5.78 -16.63 -2.59
N ALA A 105 5.12 -15.54 -2.96
CA ALA A 105 4.38 -14.69 -2.04
C ALA A 105 3.07 -15.31 -1.53
N VAL A 106 2.35 -16.10 -2.35
CA VAL A 106 1.02 -16.63 -2.01
C VAL A 106 1.01 -17.59 -0.81
N THR A 107 2.16 -18.11 -0.43
CA THR A 107 2.32 -19.02 0.72
C THR A 107 2.91 -18.34 1.96
N THR A 108 3.14 -17.04 1.91
CA THR A 108 3.80 -16.28 2.98
C THR A 108 2.87 -15.23 3.62
N ARG A 109 3.32 -14.66 4.72
CA ARG A 109 2.75 -13.45 5.33
C ARG A 109 3.90 -12.53 5.69
N THR A 110 3.67 -11.22 5.61
CA THR A 110 4.67 -10.22 5.96
C THR A 110 4.41 -9.72 7.38
N ASP A 111 5.36 -9.92 8.27
CA ASP A 111 5.25 -9.37 9.64
C ASP A 111 5.43 -7.85 9.60
N ARG A 112 4.35 -7.15 9.94
CA ARG A 112 4.29 -5.70 10.07
C ARG A 112 3.90 -5.26 11.48
N SER A 113 4.06 -6.12 12.49
CA SER A 113 3.72 -5.84 13.89
C SER A 113 4.52 -4.67 14.47
N ARG A 114 5.72 -4.40 13.94
CA ARG A 114 6.57 -3.28 14.34
C ARG A 114 6.08 -1.91 13.88
N ILE A 115 5.10 -1.84 12.98
CA ILE A 115 4.54 -0.57 12.54
C ILE A 115 3.60 -0.04 13.62
N ALA A 116 3.92 1.14 14.17
CA ALA A 116 3.05 1.84 15.10
C ALA A 116 1.77 2.30 14.39
N ARG A 117 0.66 1.60 14.63
CA ARG A 117 -0.65 1.90 14.00
C ARG A 117 -1.50 2.86 14.84
N GLY A 118 -1.03 3.25 16.03
CA GLY A 118 -1.73 4.11 16.98
C GLY A 118 -1.50 5.61 16.84
N GLY A 119 -0.96 6.08 15.69
CA GLY A 119 -0.58 7.48 15.50
C GLY A 119 -1.72 8.48 15.75
N LEU A 120 -2.96 8.15 15.38
CA LEU A 120 -4.11 9.03 15.62
C LEU A 120 -4.40 9.20 17.12
N ALA A 121 -4.39 8.10 17.87
CA ALA A 121 -4.59 8.14 19.32
C ALA A 121 -3.45 8.89 20.04
N ALA A 122 -2.21 8.66 19.61
CA ALA A 122 -1.05 9.37 20.14
C ALA A 122 -1.10 10.89 19.84
N ALA A 123 -1.49 11.26 18.61
CA ALA A 123 -1.67 12.66 18.23
C ALA A 123 -2.81 13.34 19.02
N ALA A 124 -3.94 12.65 19.18
CA ALA A 124 -5.05 13.14 19.99
C ALA A 124 -4.64 13.34 21.45
N HIS A 125 -3.91 12.39 22.03
CA HIS A 125 -3.40 12.50 23.40
C HIS A 125 -2.43 13.67 23.54
N ALA A 126 -1.47 13.81 22.63
CA ALA A 126 -0.53 14.94 22.64
C ALA A 126 -1.26 16.30 22.49
N ALA A 127 -2.27 16.39 21.63
CA ALA A 127 -3.08 17.59 21.47
C ALA A 127 -3.83 17.93 22.77
N MET A 128 -4.44 16.95 23.43
CA MET A 128 -5.15 17.14 24.71
C MET A 128 -4.21 17.62 25.80
N THR A 129 -2.99 17.10 25.88
CA THR A 129 -1.96 17.54 26.84
C THR A 129 -1.55 18.99 26.60
N LEU A 130 -1.46 19.42 25.33
CA LEU A 130 -1.11 20.80 24.98
C LEU A 130 -2.23 21.82 25.26
N ILE A 131 -3.49 21.38 25.29
CA ILE A 131 -4.66 22.27 25.51
C ILE A 131 -5.14 22.18 26.98
N ALA A 132 -4.68 21.20 27.76
CA ALA A 132 -5.00 21.15 29.18
C ALA A 132 -4.41 22.41 29.86
N PRO A 133 -5.21 23.26 30.52
CA PRO A 133 -4.67 24.41 31.23
C PRO A 133 -3.74 23.89 32.36
N ASP A 134 -2.56 24.49 32.48
CA ASP A 134 -1.70 24.31 33.61
C ASP A 134 -2.50 24.69 34.87
N ASN A 135 -2.94 23.69 35.58
CA ASN A 135 -3.67 23.84 36.82
C ASN A 135 -2.67 23.91 38.00
N ASP A 136 -1.61 24.71 37.83
CA ASP A 136 -0.79 25.16 38.95
C ASP A 136 -1.52 26.29 39.65
N GLY A 137 -2.58 25.90 40.35
CA GLY A 137 -3.23 26.72 41.32
C GLY A 137 -2.47 26.70 42.65
N ASP A 138 -1.39 27.43 42.72
CA ASP A 138 -0.88 27.92 43.98
C ASP A 138 -1.91 28.88 44.59
N LEU A 139 -2.71 28.36 45.51
CA LEU A 139 -3.41 29.16 46.49
C LEU A 139 -2.75 28.90 47.86
N GLN A 140 -1.86 29.83 48.16
CA GLN A 140 -1.50 30.08 49.57
C GLN A 140 -2.62 30.88 50.24
#